data_3a78c8fc929b0a8d5d45d748c41975cf
#
_entry.id   3a78c8fc929b0a8d5d45d748c41975cf
#
_cell.length_a   1.000
_cell.length_b   1.000
_cell.length_c   1.000
_cell.angle_alpha   90.00
_cell.angle_beta   90.00
_cell.angle_gamma   90.00
#
_symmetry.space_group_name_H-M   'P 1'
#
loop_
_entity.id
_entity.type
_entity.pdbx_description
1 polymer ?
#
loop_
_entity_poly.entity_id
_entity_poly.type
_entity_poly.pdbx_seq_one_letter_code
_entity_poly.pdbx_strand_id
1 'polypeptide(L)'
;LLVDGTAFTIGPNSTVTLDKFIYDPATASGSLEVSAKGLVRLVGGKVTKKKPALIKTSTATVGIRGGIAIIEATPEETKASFVYGVEMEVSPIENPDNSLVLTQVGLSVEVEAGSDEVEEPEVITSEELDDYSDDFEGAEEPENNESDEESNSDESSEDSESDTEESES
;
A
#
# COMPACT_ATOMS: atom_id res chain seq x y z
N LEU A 1 -0.71 3.56 -5.60
CA LEU A 1 -1.76 4.58 -5.70
C LEU A 1 -2.79 4.16 -6.74
N LEU A 2 -4.06 4.13 -6.37
CA LEU A 2 -5.18 3.82 -7.26
C LEU A 2 -5.80 5.11 -7.83
N VAL A 3 -6.54 4.96 -8.94
CA VAL A 3 -7.13 6.12 -9.66
C VAL A 3 -8.21 6.86 -8.86
N ASP A 4 -8.80 6.25 -7.84
CA ASP A 4 -9.74 6.90 -6.91
C ASP A 4 -9.04 7.69 -5.79
N GLY A 5 -7.72 7.65 -5.72
CA GLY A 5 -6.88 8.27 -4.71
C GLY A 5 -6.57 7.36 -3.51
N THR A 6 -6.99 6.10 -3.52
CA THR A 6 -6.57 5.14 -2.50
C THR A 6 -5.08 4.85 -2.64
N ALA A 7 -4.34 4.92 -1.54
CA ALA A 7 -2.92 4.66 -1.49
C ALA A 7 -2.60 3.51 -0.53
N PHE A 8 -1.63 2.69 -0.90
CA PHE A 8 -1.02 1.68 -0.04
C PHE A 8 0.45 2.03 0.19
N THR A 9 0.90 1.94 1.43
CA THR A 9 2.32 1.85 1.77
C THR A 9 2.56 0.43 2.26
N ILE A 10 3.53 -0.25 1.67
CA ILE A 10 3.81 -1.66 1.92
C ILE A 10 5.18 -1.73 2.60
N GLY A 11 5.22 -2.30 3.79
CA GLY A 11 6.46 -2.46 4.56
C GLY A 11 7.39 -3.55 3.98
N PRO A 12 8.59 -3.69 4.53
CA PRO A 12 9.54 -4.73 4.12
C PRO A 12 8.93 -6.12 4.25
N ASN A 13 9.26 -7.02 3.31
CA ASN A 13 8.78 -8.41 3.28
C ASN A 13 7.24 -8.56 3.32
N SER A 14 6.53 -7.53 2.91
CA SER A 14 5.07 -7.46 2.91
C SER A 14 4.52 -7.53 1.50
N THR A 15 3.27 -7.96 1.38
CA THR A 15 2.61 -8.14 0.08
C THR A 15 1.17 -7.66 0.14
N VAL A 16 0.75 -6.93 -0.88
CA VAL A 16 -0.65 -6.59 -1.13
C VAL A 16 -1.05 -7.12 -2.51
N THR A 17 -2.11 -7.89 -2.55
CA THR A 17 -2.72 -8.36 -3.80
C THR A 17 -4.04 -7.65 -4.00
N LEU A 18 -4.20 -7.04 -5.15
CA LEU A 18 -5.46 -6.38 -5.53
C LEU A 18 -6.43 -7.44 -6.09
N ASP A 19 -7.40 -7.84 -5.27
CA ASP A 19 -8.37 -8.89 -5.62
C ASP A 19 -9.53 -8.31 -6.46
N LYS A 20 -9.97 -7.10 -6.11
CA LYS A 20 -11.04 -6.41 -6.82
C LYS A 20 -10.89 -4.89 -6.70
N PHE A 21 -10.99 -4.21 -7.83
CA PHE A 21 -11.11 -2.76 -7.86
C PHE A 21 -12.07 -2.33 -8.95
N ILE A 22 -13.16 -1.68 -8.53
CA ILE A 22 -14.16 -1.08 -9.41
C ILE A 22 -14.29 0.37 -8.98
N TYR A 23 -14.24 1.29 -9.95
CA TYR A 23 -14.40 2.70 -9.69
C TYR A 23 -15.17 3.38 -10.83
N ASP A 24 -16.25 4.05 -10.46
CA ASP A 24 -17.01 4.93 -11.33
C ASP A 24 -16.72 6.39 -10.95
N PRO A 25 -15.96 7.14 -11.76
CA PRO A 25 -15.62 8.52 -11.44
C PRO A 25 -16.81 9.47 -11.46
N ALA A 26 -17.88 9.16 -12.22
CA ALA A 26 -19.05 10.00 -12.29
C ALA A 26 -19.85 10.02 -10.98
N THR A 27 -19.92 8.88 -10.31
CA THR A 27 -20.65 8.72 -9.04
C THR A 27 -19.73 8.64 -7.82
N ALA A 28 -18.41 8.56 -8.02
CA ALA A 28 -17.39 8.29 -7.01
C ALA A 28 -17.74 7.01 -6.19
N SER A 29 -18.31 6.01 -6.85
CA SER A 29 -18.69 4.73 -6.24
C SER A 29 -17.85 3.58 -6.79
N GLY A 30 -17.88 2.46 -6.09
CA GLY A 30 -17.15 1.28 -6.50
C GLY A 30 -16.95 0.27 -5.38
N SER A 31 -15.95 -0.58 -5.52
CA SER A 31 -15.52 -1.52 -4.49
C SER A 31 -14.03 -1.78 -4.57
N LEU A 32 -13.42 -1.99 -3.41
CA LEU A 32 -12.01 -2.31 -3.26
C LEU A 32 -11.88 -3.51 -2.32
N GLU A 33 -11.22 -4.55 -2.79
CA GLU A 33 -10.88 -5.73 -2.01
C GLU A 33 -9.41 -6.07 -2.28
N VAL A 34 -8.65 -6.26 -1.22
CA VAL A 34 -7.24 -6.65 -1.27
C VAL A 34 -6.96 -7.77 -0.29
N SER A 35 -5.95 -8.57 -0.59
CA SER A 35 -5.34 -9.51 0.35
C SER A 35 -3.99 -8.97 0.79
N ALA A 36 -3.70 -9.03 2.07
CA ALA A 36 -2.48 -8.48 2.66
C ALA A 36 -1.74 -9.49 3.52
N LYS A 37 -0.41 -9.41 3.49
CA LYS A 37 0.53 -10.11 4.38
C LYS A 37 1.62 -9.13 4.80
N GLY A 38 2.02 -9.19 6.06
CA GLY A 38 3.02 -8.29 6.65
C GLY A 38 2.40 -6.93 7.00
N LEU A 39 3.20 -5.87 6.96
CA LEU A 39 2.84 -4.53 7.37
C LEU A 39 2.35 -3.71 6.17
N VAL A 40 1.12 -3.23 6.25
CA VAL A 40 0.48 -2.45 5.19
C VAL A 40 -0.29 -1.28 5.78
N ARG A 41 -0.08 -0.09 5.24
CA ARG A 41 -0.91 1.09 5.53
C ARG A 41 -1.81 1.38 4.34
N LEU A 42 -3.10 1.50 4.59
CA LEU A 42 -4.08 1.96 3.61
C LEU A 42 -4.51 3.38 3.95
N VAL A 43 -4.49 4.25 2.95
CA VAL A 43 -5.13 5.57 2.97
C VAL A 43 -6.29 5.53 1.98
N GLY A 44 -7.49 5.58 2.49
CA GLY A 44 -8.71 5.44 1.70
C GLY A 44 -8.98 6.61 0.77
N GLY A 45 -9.32 6.30 -0.48
CA GLY A 45 -9.70 7.25 -1.51
C GLY A 45 -11.22 7.47 -1.59
N LYS A 46 -11.70 7.83 -2.78
CA LYS A 46 -13.11 8.18 -3.01
C LYS A 46 -14.07 7.01 -2.84
N VAL A 47 -13.66 5.81 -3.25
CA VAL A 47 -14.47 4.57 -3.13
C VAL A 47 -14.75 4.26 -1.67
N THR A 48 -13.74 4.37 -0.81
CA THR A 48 -13.85 4.01 0.62
C THR A 48 -14.76 4.93 1.43
N LYS A 49 -15.06 6.12 0.94
CA LYS A 49 -16.00 7.04 1.59
C LYS A 49 -17.44 6.55 1.51
N LYS A 50 -17.78 5.79 0.48
CA LYS A 50 -19.15 5.29 0.26
C LYS A 50 -19.31 3.83 0.66
N LYS A 51 -18.30 3.01 0.40
CA LYS A 51 -18.28 1.59 0.71
C LYS A 51 -16.94 1.23 1.34
N PRO A 52 -16.91 0.47 2.43
CA PRO A 52 -15.65 0.05 3.04
C PRO A 52 -14.74 -0.67 2.04
N ALA A 53 -13.45 -0.36 2.07
CA ALA A 53 -12.44 -1.23 1.47
C ALA A 53 -12.26 -2.45 2.35
N LEU A 54 -12.17 -3.63 1.76
CA LEU A 54 -11.95 -4.89 2.46
C LEU A 54 -10.50 -5.33 2.32
N ILE A 55 -9.85 -5.54 3.44
CA ILE A 55 -8.49 -6.07 3.52
C ILE A 55 -8.60 -7.46 4.15
N LYS A 56 -8.27 -8.48 3.38
CA LYS A 56 -8.28 -9.89 3.81
C LYS A 56 -6.90 -10.31 4.22
N THR A 57 -6.80 -10.94 5.38
CA THR A 57 -5.58 -11.54 5.91
C THR A 57 -5.79 -13.03 6.16
N SER A 58 -4.81 -13.71 6.74
CA SER A 58 -4.93 -15.12 7.12
C SER A 58 -5.90 -15.37 8.27
N THR A 59 -6.12 -14.37 9.15
CA THR A 59 -6.92 -14.55 10.37
C THR A 59 -8.17 -13.67 10.42
N ALA A 60 -8.21 -12.57 9.66
CA ALA A 60 -9.30 -11.60 9.73
C ALA A 60 -9.64 -10.97 8.36
N THR A 61 -10.81 -10.36 8.31
CA THR A 61 -11.18 -9.37 7.28
C THR A 61 -11.37 -8.02 7.95
N VAL A 62 -10.69 -7.00 7.44
CA VAL A 62 -10.76 -5.63 7.94
C VAL A 62 -11.47 -4.77 6.91
N GLY A 63 -12.57 -4.16 7.28
CA GLY A 63 -13.29 -3.17 6.49
C GLY A 63 -12.97 -1.76 6.98
N ILE A 64 -12.43 -0.89 6.12
CA ILE A 64 -12.15 0.51 6.46
C ILE A 64 -13.02 1.45 5.62
N ARG A 65 -13.76 2.31 6.28
CA ARG A 65 -14.60 3.33 5.66
C ARG A 65 -14.02 4.72 5.86
N GLY A 66 -13.49 5.25 4.76
CA GLY A 66 -12.93 6.60 4.67
C GLY A 66 -11.91 6.88 5.76
N GLY A 67 -10.64 6.60 5.52
CA GLY A 67 -9.65 6.86 6.54
C GLY A 67 -8.30 6.20 6.31
N ILE A 68 -7.58 6.00 7.40
CA ILE A 68 -6.25 5.41 7.44
C ILE A 68 -6.27 4.24 8.42
N ALA A 69 -5.89 3.08 7.93
CA ALA A 69 -5.66 1.90 8.74
C ALA A 69 -4.24 1.35 8.52
N ILE A 70 -3.65 0.83 9.58
CA ILE A 70 -2.40 0.06 9.52
C ILE A 70 -2.75 -1.37 9.88
N ILE A 71 -2.34 -2.30 9.03
CA ILE A 71 -2.57 -3.74 9.19
C ILE A 71 -1.22 -4.42 9.29
N GLU A 72 -1.06 -5.17 10.34
CA GLU A 72 0.09 -6.05 10.55
C GLU A 72 -0.44 -7.49 10.56
N ALA A 73 -0.14 -8.23 9.49
CA ALA A 73 -0.69 -9.57 9.27
C ALA A 73 0.41 -10.61 9.21
N THR A 74 0.45 -11.47 10.20
CA THR A 74 1.28 -12.66 10.24
C THR A 74 0.41 -13.92 10.05
N PRO A 75 0.99 -15.11 9.88
CA PRO A 75 0.21 -16.35 9.85
C PRO A 75 -0.53 -16.63 11.16
N GLU A 76 -0.04 -16.09 12.27
CA GLU A 76 -0.54 -16.34 13.63
C GLU A 76 -1.60 -15.34 14.07
N GLU A 77 -1.52 -14.10 13.59
CA GLU A 77 -2.40 -13.02 14.05
C GLU A 77 -2.53 -11.89 13.03
N THR A 78 -3.58 -11.11 13.18
CA THR A 78 -3.74 -9.82 12.49
C THR A 78 -4.02 -8.75 13.50
N LYS A 79 -3.16 -7.72 13.54
CA LYS A 79 -3.39 -6.47 14.27
C LYS A 79 -3.89 -5.41 13.30
N ALA A 80 -5.03 -4.80 13.61
CA ALA A 80 -5.63 -3.74 12.83
C ALA A 80 -5.70 -2.46 13.67
N SER A 81 -5.01 -1.41 13.22
CA SER A 81 -4.90 -0.11 13.88
C SER A 81 -5.72 0.93 13.14
N PHE A 82 -6.72 1.50 13.82
CA PHE A 82 -7.60 2.54 13.27
C PHE A 82 -7.01 3.92 13.55
N VAL A 83 -6.22 4.44 12.63
CA VAL A 83 -5.48 5.70 12.80
C VAL A 83 -6.37 6.91 12.58
N TYR A 84 -7.20 6.87 11.54
CA TYR A 84 -8.11 7.94 11.18
C TYR A 84 -9.28 7.40 10.35
N GLY A 85 -10.46 8.01 10.42
CA GLY A 85 -11.57 7.68 9.53
C GLY A 85 -12.93 7.71 10.18
N VAL A 86 -13.90 7.13 9.48
CA VAL A 86 -15.30 7.07 9.92
C VAL A 86 -15.55 5.84 10.80
N GLU A 87 -15.14 4.68 10.29
CA GLU A 87 -15.29 3.41 11.00
C GLU A 87 -14.30 2.36 10.45
N MET A 88 -13.94 1.44 11.31
CA MET A 88 -13.19 0.24 10.94
C MET A 88 -13.90 -0.97 11.54
N GLU A 89 -14.23 -1.95 10.72
CA GLU A 89 -14.83 -3.21 11.13
C GLU A 89 -13.81 -4.33 11.01
N VAL A 90 -13.67 -5.14 12.03
CA VAL A 90 -12.77 -6.31 12.03
C VAL A 90 -13.58 -7.55 12.31
N SER A 91 -13.46 -8.54 11.43
CA SER A 91 -14.21 -9.81 11.50
C SER A 91 -13.22 -10.97 11.49
N PRO A 92 -13.29 -11.89 12.45
CA PRO A 92 -12.52 -13.12 12.40
C PRO A 92 -12.93 -13.98 11.19
N ILE A 93 -11.96 -14.65 10.55
CA ILE A 93 -12.28 -15.58 9.45
C ILE A 93 -13.09 -16.77 9.94
N GLU A 94 -12.81 -17.27 11.14
CA GLU A 94 -13.48 -18.42 11.73
C GLU A 94 -14.97 -18.15 12.03
N ASN A 95 -15.30 -16.90 12.38
CA ASN A 95 -16.68 -16.48 12.62
C ASN A 95 -16.90 -15.02 12.17
N PRO A 96 -17.22 -14.78 10.88
CA PRO A 96 -17.41 -13.44 10.35
C PRO A 96 -18.57 -12.66 10.99
N ASP A 97 -19.53 -13.34 11.61
CA ASP A 97 -20.66 -12.70 12.29
C ASP A 97 -20.26 -12.07 13.65
N ASN A 98 -19.10 -12.47 14.18
CA ASN A 98 -18.54 -11.95 15.43
C ASN A 98 -17.62 -10.74 15.18
N SER A 99 -18.09 -9.79 14.40
CA SER A 99 -17.31 -8.60 14.04
C SER A 99 -17.34 -7.54 15.15
N LEU A 100 -16.25 -6.76 15.21
CA LEU A 100 -16.13 -5.58 16.06
C LEU A 100 -15.99 -4.33 15.21
N VAL A 101 -16.82 -3.32 15.49
CA VAL A 101 -16.76 -2.03 14.79
C VAL A 101 -16.14 -0.97 15.69
N LEU A 102 -15.07 -0.35 15.22
CA LEU A 102 -14.43 0.79 15.85
C LEU A 102 -14.87 2.08 15.17
N THR A 103 -15.41 3.00 15.95
CA THR A 103 -15.76 4.36 15.53
C THR A 103 -14.86 5.42 16.16
N GLN A 104 -14.05 5.03 17.11
CA GLN A 104 -13.07 5.88 17.76
C GLN A 104 -11.69 5.62 17.18
N VAL A 105 -11.06 6.65 16.64
CA VAL A 105 -9.69 6.60 16.12
C VAL A 105 -8.67 6.46 17.25
N GLY A 106 -7.48 5.93 16.94
CA GLY A 106 -6.43 5.71 17.92
C GLY A 106 -6.55 4.39 18.68
N LEU A 107 -7.38 3.46 18.21
CA LEU A 107 -7.53 2.12 18.77
C LEU A 107 -7.01 1.05 17.80
N SER A 108 -6.46 -0.01 18.34
CA SER A 108 -6.11 -1.23 17.63
C SER A 108 -6.82 -2.44 18.21
N VAL A 109 -7.02 -3.45 17.38
CA VAL A 109 -7.57 -4.75 17.77
C VAL A 109 -6.77 -5.87 17.13
N GLU A 110 -6.81 -7.04 17.74
CA GLU A 110 -6.10 -8.23 17.29
C GLU A 110 -7.07 -9.40 17.09
N VAL A 111 -6.73 -10.26 16.12
CA VAL A 111 -7.43 -11.53 15.86
C VAL A 111 -6.37 -12.61 15.68
N GLU A 112 -6.34 -13.56 16.61
CA GLU A 112 -5.43 -14.70 16.55
C GLU A 112 -5.94 -15.78 15.57
N ALA A 113 -5.01 -16.57 15.04
CA ALA A 113 -5.34 -17.70 14.19
C ALA A 113 -6.19 -18.73 14.95
N GLY A 114 -7.29 -19.16 14.30
CA GLY A 114 -8.22 -20.10 14.91
C GLY A 114 -9.15 -19.49 15.97
N SER A 115 -9.05 -18.19 16.25
CA SER A 115 -9.99 -17.49 17.12
C SER A 115 -11.25 -17.10 16.35
N ASP A 116 -12.38 -17.23 16.99
CA ASP A 116 -13.69 -16.76 16.53
C ASP A 116 -14.09 -15.40 17.13
N GLU A 117 -13.19 -14.78 17.87
CA GLU A 117 -13.38 -13.50 18.54
C GLU A 117 -12.32 -12.48 18.12
N VAL A 118 -12.69 -11.20 18.16
CA VAL A 118 -11.78 -10.05 18.09
C VAL A 118 -11.40 -9.68 19.51
N GLU A 119 -10.12 -9.45 19.78
CA GLU A 119 -9.66 -9.03 21.10
C GLU A 119 -10.17 -7.62 21.47
N GLU A 120 -10.16 -7.31 22.78
CA GLU A 120 -10.60 -6.01 23.24
C GLU A 120 -9.71 -4.88 22.65
N PRO A 121 -10.32 -3.74 22.28
CA PRO A 121 -9.56 -2.62 21.72
C PRO A 121 -8.53 -2.05 22.70
N GLU A 122 -7.34 -1.81 22.19
CA GLU A 122 -6.25 -1.15 22.90
C GLU A 122 -5.92 0.21 22.30
N VAL A 123 -5.41 1.13 23.10
CA VAL A 123 -4.99 2.45 22.60
C VAL A 123 -3.65 2.32 21.90
N ILE A 124 -3.58 2.81 20.66
CA ILE A 124 -2.32 2.89 19.92
C ILE A 124 -1.41 3.91 20.61
N THR A 125 -0.22 3.49 20.99
CA THR A 125 0.78 4.37 21.63
C THR A 125 1.56 5.19 20.59
N SER A 126 2.17 6.29 21.04
CA SER A 126 3.07 7.08 20.18
C SER A 126 4.27 6.26 19.72
N GLU A 127 4.77 5.37 20.58
CA GLU A 127 5.89 4.48 20.27
C GLU A 127 5.56 3.52 19.14
N GLU A 128 4.36 2.90 19.15
CA GLU A 128 3.90 2.03 18.06
C GLU A 128 3.74 2.79 16.73
N LEU A 129 3.28 4.04 16.78
CA LEU A 129 3.17 4.86 15.56
C LEU A 129 4.55 5.26 15.01
N ASP A 130 5.52 5.51 15.87
CA ASP A 130 6.90 5.78 15.49
C ASP A 130 7.55 4.52 14.88
N ASP A 131 7.36 3.35 15.50
CA ASP A 131 7.84 2.06 14.99
C ASP A 131 7.26 1.77 13.60
N TYR A 132 5.97 1.97 13.38
CA TYR A 132 5.36 1.83 12.04
C TYR A 132 5.96 2.80 11.03
N SER A 133 6.26 4.03 11.42
CA SER A 133 6.90 5.01 10.54
C SER A 133 8.29 4.58 10.13
N ASP A 134 9.10 4.09 11.07
CA ASP A 134 10.45 3.59 10.83
C ASP A 134 10.42 2.35 9.92
N ASP A 135 9.49 1.42 10.14
CA ASP A 135 9.32 0.23 9.32
C ASP A 135 8.90 0.56 7.88
N PHE A 136 8.06 1.58 7.69
CA PHE A 136 7.69 2.03 6.36
C PHE A 136 8.80 2.80 5.63
N GLU A 137 9.64 3.55 6.36
CA GLU A 137 10.81 4.22 5.78
C GLU A 137 11.94 3.25 5.41
N GLY A 138 12.03 2.12 6.11
CA GLY A 138 12.97 1.04 5.78
C GLY A 138 12.60 0.23 4.53
N ALA A 139 11.44 0.45 3.94
CA ALA A 139 11.08 -0.07 2.63
C ALA A 139 11.79 0.76 1.55
N GLU A 140 13.04 0.41 1.24
CA GLU A 140 13.88 1.09 0.25
C GLU A 140 13.14 1.29 -1.07
N GLU A 141 13.21 2.51 -1.60
CA GLU A 141 12.97 2.77 -3.01
C GLU A 141 13.89 1.84 -3.83
N PRO A 142 13.43 1.24 -4.94
CA PRO A 142 14.30 0.42 -5.77
C PRO A 142 15.48 1.29 -6.18
N GLU A 143 16.67 0.85 -5.81
CA GLU A 143 17.93 1.46 -6.25
C GLU A 143 17.87 1.61 -7.77
N ASN A 144 17.76 2.83 -8.21
CA ASN A 144 17.91 3.20 -9.60
C ASN A 144 19.41 3.00 -9.89
N ASN A 145 19.76 1.80 -10.31
CA ASN A 145 21.10 1.47 -10.74
C ASN A 145 21.32 2.20 -12.07
N GLU A 146 21.63 3.49 -11.99
CA GLU A 146 22.23 4.22 -13.08
C GLU A 146 23.63 3.62 -13.27
N SER A 147 23.69 2.63 -14.14
CA SER A 147 24.97 2.21 -14.71
C SER A 147 25.48 3.37 -15.54
N ASP A 148 26.43 4.11 -14.98
CA ASP A 148 27.32 5.00 -15.72
C ASP A 148 28.06 4.16 -16.78
N GLU A 149 27.52 4.08 -17.97
CA GLU A 149 28.30 3.76 -19.16
C GLU A 149 29.05 5.03 -19.55
N GLU A 150 30.26 5.18 -19.00
CA GLU A 150 31.30 6.00 -19.59
C GLU A 150 31.59 5.46 -20.98
N SER A 151 30.97 6.03 -21.99
CA SER A 151 31.43 5.89 -23.35
C SER A 151 32.60 6.85 -23.56
N ASN A 152 33.80 6.30 -23.39
CA ASN A 152 35.06 6.89 -23.80
C ASN A 152 35.07 6.98 -25.33
N SER A 153 34.78 8.15 -25.89
CA SER A 153 35.00 8.44 -27.29
C SER A 153 36.37 9.04 -27.43
N ASP A 154 37.26 8.18 -27.83
CA ASP A 154 38.65 8.52 -28.25
C ASP A 154 38.60 9.35 -29.53
N GLU A 155 39.36 10.44 -29.51
CA GLU A 155 39.69 11.28 -30.66
C GLU A 155 40.52 10.50 -31.68
N SER A 156 40.17 10.61 -32.93
CA SER A 156 41.15 10.62 -33.98
C SER A 156 40.74 11.54 -35.13
N SER A 157 41.37 12.68 -35.11
CA SER A 157 41.58 13.57 -36.22
C SER A 157 42.43 12.90 -37.33
N GLU A 158 42.06 13.11 -38.59
CA GLU A 158 42.92 13.25 -39.76
C GLU A 158 42.02 13.61 -40.95
N ASP A 159 42.02 14.85 -41.32
CA ASP A 159 42.74 15.59 -42.36
C ASP A 159 42.93 14.81 -43.66
N SER A 160 42.26 15.24 -44.73
CA SER A 160 42.80 15.32 -46.07
C SER A 160 41.88 16.14 -47.00
N GLU A 161 42.49 17.25 -47.39
CA GLU A 161 42.17 18.08 -48.53
C GLU A 161 42.21 17.29 -49.84
N SER A 162 41.40 17.72 -50.81
CA SER A 162 41.72 17.97 -52.23
C SER A 162 40.38 18.10 -52.96
N ASP A 163 40.06 19.26 -53.43
CA ASP A 163 40.56 20.00 -54.57
C ASP A 163 39.98 19.49 -55.89
N THR A 164 39.50 20.52 -56.62
CA THR A 164 39.34 20.66 -58.08
C THR A 164 38.09 20.14 -58.76
N GLU A 165 37.46 21.05 -59.29
CA GLU A 165 37.30 21.71 -60.63
C GLU A 165 36.07 21.22 -61.42
N GLU A 166 35.31 22.23 -61.71
CA GLU A 166 34.98 22.81 -63.04
C GLU A 166 34.36 21.85 -64.06
N SER A 167 33.23 22.20 -64.53
CA SER A 167 32.96 22.79 -65.85
C SER A 167 31.48 22.60 -66.19
N GLU A 168 30.87 23.75 -66.52
CA GLU A 168 30.36 24.21 -67.80
C GLU A 168 29.51 23.22 -68.63
N SER A 169 28.24 23.53 -68.70
CA SER A 169 27.54 23.90 -69.93
C SER A 169 26.05 24.04 -69.64
#